data_309e607be2c4bde0d2a83d710ba875fa
#
_entry.id   309e607be2c4bde0d2a83d710ba875fa
#
_cell.length_a   1.000
_cell.length_b   1.000
_cell.length_c   1.000
_cell.angle_alpha   90.00
_cell.angle_beta   90.00
_cell.angle_gamma   90.00
#
_symmetry.space_group_name_H-M   'P 1'
#
loop_
_entity.id
_entity.type
_entity.pdbx_description
1 polymer ?
#
loop_
_entity_poly.entity_id
_entity_poly.type
_entity_poly.pdbx_seq_one_letter_code
_entity_poly.pdbx_strand_id
1 'polypeptide(L)'
;MTTSWDTDARMAKDINRRIAAEISWARTHDRTARTRPARETFLKRFEKEVDPDGTLSPEERQQRAEHAKRAYMLQLAKRSATARKAT
;
A
#
# COMPACT_ATOMS: atom_id res chain seq x y z
N MET A 1 13.76 -17.48 -27.36
CA MET A 1 12.32 -17.67 -27.55
C MET A 1 11.72 -18.38 -26.36
N THR A 2 10.68 -17.82 -25.79
CA THR A 2 9.95 -18.47 -24.69
C THR A 2 9.05 -19.55 -25.27
N THR A 3 9.18 -20.77 -24.79
CA THR A 3 8.30 -21.86 -25.19
C THR A 3 6.97 -21.77 -24.45
N SER A 4 5.89 -22.33 -25.00
CA SER A 4 4.57 -22.26 -24.39
C SER A 4 4.50 -22.93 -23.00
N TRP A 5 5.30 -23.99 -22.76
CA TRP A 5 5.34 -24.63 -21.44
C TRP A 5 5.97 -23.73 -20.37
N ASP A 6 6.94 -22.86 -20.73
CA ASP A 6 7.51 -21.87 -19.80
C ASP A 6 6.47 -20.85 -19.40
N THR A 7 5.66 -20.37 -20.35
CA THR A 7 4.55 -19.45 -20.10
C THR A 7 3.51 -20.12 -19.19
N ASP A 8 3.15 -21.36 -19.47
CA ASP A 8 2.18 -22.13 -18.67
C ASP A 8 2.68 -22.33 -17.23
N ALA A 9 3.98 -22.64 -17.07
CA ALA A 9 4.59 -22.79 -15.73
C ALA A 9 4.55 -21.49 -14.93
N ARG A 10 4.81 -20.33 -15.58
CA ARG A 10 4.71 -19.03 -14.92
C ARG A 10 3.28 -18.71 -14.51
N MET A 11 2.32 -18.97 -15.40
CA MET A 11 0.91 -18.77 -15.10
C MET A 11 0.46 -19.64 -13.94
N ALA A 12 0.89 -20.91 -13.89
CA ALA A 12 0.58 -21.80 -12.78
C ALA A 12 1.15 -21.29 -11.44
N LYS A 13 2.38 -20.77 -11.44
CA LYS A 13 2.98 -20.17 -10.23
C LYS A 13 2.21 -18.94 -9.78
N ASP A 14 1.80 -18.08 -10.69
CA ASP A 14 1.04 -16.86 -10.37
C ASP A 14 -0.33 -17.22 -9.81
N ILE A 15 -1.02 -18.19 -10.39
CA ILE A 15 -2.30 -18.68 -9.90
C ILE A 15 -2.15 -19.28 -8.50
N ASN A 16 -1.11 -20.08 -8.28
CA ASN A 16 -0.84 -20.67 -6.97
C ASN A 16 -0.58 -19.61 -5.90
N ARG A 17 0.15 -18.55 -6.22
CA ARG A 17 0.37 -17.43 -5.30
C ARG A 17 -0.95 -16.74 -4.95
N ARG A 18 -1.81 -16.52 -5.94
CA ARG A 18 -3.12 -15.89 -5.73
C ARG A 18 -4.01 -16.75 -4.86
N ILE A 19 -4.03 -18.07 -5.11
CA ILE A 19 -4.79 -19.03 -4.30
C ILE A 19 -4.30 -18.98 -2.85
N ALA A 20 -2.98 -19.03 -2.63
CA ALA A 20 -2.41 -18.99 -1.29
C ALA A 20 -2.76 -17.67 -0.57
N ALA A 21 -2.70 -16.55 -1.27
CA ALA A 21 -3.07 -15.25 -0.72
C ALA A 21 -4.55 -15.21 -0.32
N GLU A 22 -5.43 -15.70 -1.17
CA GLU A 22 -6.87 -15.74 -0.90
C GLU A 22 -7.20 -16.64 0.29
N ILE A 23 -6.57 -17.81 0.36
CA ILE A 23 -6.74 -18.72 1.50
C ILE A 23 -6.26 -18.06 2.79
N SER A 24 -5.12 -17.37 2.75
CA SER A 24 -4.58 -16.65 3.90
C SER A 24 -5.55 -15.58 4.40
N TRP A 25 -6.13 -14.81 3.48
CA TRP A 25 -7.12 -13.79 3.83
C TRP A 25 -8.42 -14.40 4.34
N ALA A 26 -8.86 -15.52 3.77
CA ALA A 26 -10.06 -16.22 4.23
C ALA A 26 -9.93 -16.71 5.68
N ARG A 27 -8.70 -17.05 6.10
CA ARG A 27 -8.41 -17.49 7.47
C ARG A 27 -8.12 -16.34 8.44
N THR A 28 -8.06 -15.12 7.96
CA THR A 28 -7.79 -13.95 8.79
C THR A 28 -9.06 -13.52 9.52
N HIS A 29 -9.06 -13.62 10.84
CA HIS A 29 -10.19 -13.24 11.68
C HIS A 29 -10.35 -11.73 11.79
N ASP A 30 -9.24 -11.01 11.86
CA ASP A 30 -9.23 -9.55 11.98
C ASP A 30 -8.33 -8.92 10.93
N ARG A 31 -8.94 -8.48 9.83
CA ARG A 31 -8.23 -7.85 8.71
C ARG A 31 -7.57 -6.54 9.12
N THR A 32 -8.25 -5.79 9.97
CA THR A 32 -7.73 -4.51 10.46
C THR A 32 -6.45 -4.70 11.26
N ALA A 33 -6.45 -5.68 12.19
CA ALA A 33 -5.25 -6.00 12.97
C ALA A 33 -4.11 -6.50 12.10
N ARG A 34 -4.41 -7.31 11.08
CA ARG A 34 -3.39 -7.85 10.17
C ARG A 34 -2.67 -6.75 9.40
N THR A 35 -3.37 -5.71 8.97
CA THR A 35 -2.81 -4.61 8.18
C THR A 35 -2.31 -3.43 9.04
N ARG A 36 -2.57 -3.45 10.35
CA ARG A 36 -2.21 -2.37 11.26
C ARG A 36 -0.71 -2.01 11.22
N PRO A 37 0.24 -2.96 11.27
CA PRO A 37 1.66 -2.60 11.24
C PRO A 37 2.06 -1.84 9.98
N ALA A 38 1.52 -2.23 8.82
CA ALA A 38 1.80 -1.55 7.56
C ALA A 38 1.23 -0.13 7.56
N ARG A 39 0.00 0.05 8.09
CA ARG A 39 -0.62 1.38 8.18
C ARG A 39 0.13 2.29 9.15
N GLU A 40 0.57 1.76 10.27
CA GLU A 40 1.34 2.51 11.26
C GLU A 40 2.69 2.94 10.70
N THR A 41 3.38 2.05 9.99
CA THR A 41 4.65 2.38 9.33
C THR A 41 4.47 3.46 8.28
N PHE A 42 3.39 3.36 7.49
CA PHE A 42 3.06 4.35 6.47
C PHE A 42 2.77 5.72 7.09
N LEU A 43 1.99 5.76 8.16
CA LEU A 43 1.69 7.01 8.86
C LEU A 43 2.94 7.63 9.49
N LYS A 44 3.81 6.83 10.08
CA LYS A 44 5.08 7.30 10.66
C LYS A 44 5.96 8.00 9.64
N ARG A 45 5.94 7.55 8.39
CA ARG A 45 6.66 8.22 7.31
C ARG A 45 6.22 9.68 7.18
N PHE A 46 4.92 9.93 7.23
CA PHE A 46 4.38 11.29 7.13
C PHE A 46 4.62 12.10 8.40
N GLU A 47 4.56 11.47 9.57
CA GLU A 47 4.93 12.12 10.83
C GLU A 47 6.36 12.64 10.79
N LYS A 48 7.29 11.86 10.24
CA LYS A 48 8.68 12.26 10.08
C LYS A 48 8.85 13.40 9.07
N GLU A 49 8.05 13.40 8.00
CA GLU A 49 8.09 14.47 6.99
C GLU A 49 7.60 15.81 7.54
N VAL A 50 6.53 15.80 8.34
CA VAL A 50 5.94 17.05 8.87
C VAL A 50 6.62 17.55 10.12
N ASP A 51 7.37 16.70 10.82
CA ASP A 51 8.04 17.00 12.08
C ASP A 51 9.40 16.32 12.15
N PRO A 52 10.36 16.68 11.27
CA PRO A 52 11.66 16.02 11.23
C PRO A 52 12.47 16.21 12.52
N ASP A 53 12.25 17.30 13.25
CA ASP A 53 12.97 17.61 14.47
C ASP A 53 12.25 17.13 15.74
N GLY A 54 11.04 16.63 15.62
CA GLY A 54 10.27 16.15 16.76
C GLY A 54 9.82 17.24 17.72
N THR A 55 9.56 18.44 17.21
CA THR A 55 9.24 19.62 18.03
C THR A 55 7.74 19.83 18.25
N LEU A 56 6.90 19.18 17.44
CA LEU A 56 5.44 19.30 17.55
C LEU A 56 4.90 18.41 18.66
N SER A 57 3.74 18.75 19.21
CA SER A 57 3.02 17.85 20.10
C SER A 57 2.59 16.60 19.32
N PRO A 58 2.39 15.46 20.01
CA PRO A 58 1.93 14.24 19.34
C PRO A 58 0.62 14.43 18.58
N GLU A 59 -0.31 15.19 19.12
CA GLU A 59 -1.61 15.47 18.50
C GLU A 59 -1.46 16.29 17.23
N GLU A 60 -0.66 17.35 17.29
CA GLU A 60 -0.42 18.22 16.14
C GLU A 60 0.34 17.48 15.04
N ARG A 61 1.33 16.68 15.43
CA ARG A 61 2.09 15.85 14.49
C ARG A 61 1.17 14.87 13.77
N GLN A 62 0.27 14.22 14.50
CA GLN A 62 -0.67 13.26 13.92
C GLN A 62 -1.63 13.94 12.94
N GLN A 63 -2.18 15.10 13.29
CA GLN A 63 -3.06 15.85 12.40
C GLN A 63 -2.37 16.24 11.10
N ARG A 64 -1.15 16.77 11.20
CA ARG A 64 -0.38 17.18 10.01
C ARG A 64 0.02 15.98 9.17
N ALA A 65 0.38 14.87 9.81
CA ALA A 65 0.71 13.62 9.10
C ALA A 65 -0.50 13.09 8.32
N GLU A 66 -1.69 13.15 8.90
CA GLU A 66 -2.91 12.72 8.23
C GLU A 66 -3.25 13.59 7.01
N HIS A 67 -3.06 14.90 7.11
CA HIS A 67 -3.24 15.78 5.97
C HIS A 67 -2.21 15.52 4.88
N ALA A 68 -0.94 15.31 5.25
CA ALA A 68 0.12 14.98 4.30
C ALA A 68 -0.16 13.65 3.59
N LYS A 69 -0.66 12.66 4.31
CA LYS A 69 -1.06 11.37 3.74
C LYS A 69 -2.20 11.53 2.74
N ARG A 70 -3.22 12.32 3.08
CA ARG A 70 -4.35 12.60 2.17
C ARG A 70 -3.88 13.29 0.89
N ALA A 71 -2.99 14.27 1.04
CA ALA A 71 -2.40 14.95 -0.12
C ALA A 71 -1.64 13.98 -1.02
N TYR A 72 -0.86 13.09 -0.43
CA TYR A 72 -0.14 12.05 -1.16
C TYR A 72 -1.10 11.14 -1.94
N MET A 73 -2.16 10.68 -1.30
CA MET A 73 -3.16 9.82 -1.94
C MET A 73 -3.89 10.52 -3.08
N LEU A 74 -4.22 11.80 -2.92
CA LEU A 74 -4.83 12.62 -3.97
C LEU A 74 -3.88 12.81 -5.15
N GLN A 75 -2.59 13.01 -4.89
CA GLN A 75 -1.58 13.10 -5.94
C GLN A 75 -1.46 11.80 -6.72
N LEU A 76 -1.50 10.65 -6.04
CA LEU A 76 -1.50 9.34 -6.70
C LEU A 76 -2.73 9.17 -7.58
N ALA A 77 -3.91 9.54 -7.08
CA ALA A 77 -5.16 9.46 -7.84
C ALA A 77 -5.10 10.33 -9.10
N LYS A 78 -4.53 11.54 -8.96
CA LYS A 78 -4.34 12.45 -10.10
C LYS A 78 -3.40 11.84 -11.15
N ARG A 79 -2.28 11.27 -10.74
CA ARG A 79 -1.32 10.61 -11.65
C ARG A 79 -1.97 9.43 -12.36
N SER A 80 -2.74 8.62 -11.65
CA SER A 80 -3.44 7.47 -12.23
C SER A 80 -4.48 7.91 -13.27
N ALA A 81 -5.23 8.96 -12.97
CA ALA A 81 -6.21 9.52 -13.90
C ALA A 81 -5.54 10.06 -15.15
N THR A 82 -4.42 10.77 -15.02
CA THR A 82 -3.65 11.30 -16.13
C THR A 82 -3.09 10.17 -16.99
N ALA A 83 -2.55 9.13 -16.38
CA ALA A 83 -2.03 7.97 -17.09
C ALA A 83 -3.13 7.25 -17.90
N ARG A 84 -4.33 7.11 -17.33
CA ARG A 84 -5.47 6.50 -18.03
C ARG A 84 -5.92 7.31 -19.22
N LYS A 85 -5.87 8.64 -19.13
CA LYS A 85 -6.21 9.52 -20.27
C LYS A 85 -5.18 9.47 -21.39
N ALA A 86 -3.93 9.19 -21.07
CA ALA A 86 -2.83 9.14 -22.04
C ALA A 86 -2.82 7.85 -22.89
N THR A 87 -3.57 6.82 -22.50
CA THR A 87 -3.65 5.55 -23.26
C THR A 87 -4.89 5.48 -24.20
#